data_245fe256cb432c413cab5ca13827a7a1
#
_entry.id   245fe256cb432c413cab5ca13827a7a1
#
_cell.length_a   1.000
_cell.length_b   1.000
_cell.length_c   1.000
_cell.angle_alpha   90.00
_cell.angle_beta   90.00
_cell.angle_gamma   90.00
#
_symmetry.space_group_name_H-M   'P 1'
#
loop_
_entity.id
_entity.type
_entity.pdbx_description
1 polymer ?
#
loop_
_entity_poly.entity_id
_entity_poly.type
_entity_poly.pdbx_seq_one_letter_code
_entity_poly.pdbx_strand_id
1 'polypeptide(L)'
;VLKILGAAQSKNAWCMIVDAKTLFVRPIELDQVIVDGRAATGSMPIYPVFDASRNITNQLFDIDLPAQLGPGGVPFFVEPSLTREMIQEVEHRTGQDFSDYFQQQGRLTEFILYSGYVWYRDRTFDKRYHPQSRIHPANLCHSETGIFDSKFNTMSQPKTLTVSIHRNAWSQLSKEQQQQYHTLLAERGIL
;
A
#
# COMPACT_ATOMS: atom_id res chain seq x y z
N VAL A 1 12.39 -2.96 1.08
CA VAL A 1 13.19 -3.73 0.10
C VAL A 1 12.57 -5.09 -0.15
N LEU A 2 12.41 -5.96 0.86
CA LEU A 2 11.96 -7.35 0.69
C LEU A 2 10.60 -7.47 -0.03
N LYS A 3 9.65 -6.55 0.22
CA LYS A 3 8.34 -6.56 -0.45
C LYS A 3 8.47 -6.37 -1.97
N ILE A 4 9.33 -5.45 -2.40
CA ILE A 4 9.56 -5.16 -3.83
C ILE A 4 10.32 -6.32 -4.48
N LEU A 5 11.39 -6.81 -3.87
CA LEU A 5 12.14 -7.94 -4.40
C LEU A 5 11.29 -9.20 -4.49
N GLY A 6 10.46 -9.46 -3.47
CA GLY A 6 9.51 -10.58 -3.49
C GLY A 6 8.46 -10.45 -4.59
N ALA A 7 7.90 -9.25 -4.77
CA ALA A 7 6.95 -8.98 -5.84
C ALA A 7 7.57 -9.19 -7.23
N ALA A 8 8.83 -8.76 -7.43
CA ALA A 8 9.55 -8.93 -8.68
C ALA A 8 9.73 -10.40 -9.09
N GLN A 9 9.74 -11.34 -8.14
CA GLN A 9 9.84 -12.80 -8.42
C GLN A 9 8.53 -13.42 -8.89
N SER A 10 7.40 -12.73 -8.71
CA SER A 10 6.10 -13.25 -9.13
C SER A 10 6.02 -13.37 -10.64
N LYS A 11 5.37 -14.45 -11.11
CA LYS A 11 5.07 -14.70 -12.54
C LYS A 11 3.66 -14.25 -12.93
N ASN A 12 2.86 -13.80 -11.96
CA ASN A 12 1.51 -13.33 -12.20
C ASN A 12 1.51 -11.92 -12.81
N ALA A 13 0.40 -11.51 -13.39
CA ALA A 13 0.22 -10.15 -13.91
C ALA A 13 0.28 -9.10 -12.79
N TRP A 14 -0.30 -9.44 -11.64
CA TRP A 14 -0.36 -8.58 -10.46
C TRP A 14 0.15 -9.30 -9.21
N CYS A 15 0.78 -8.57 -8.33
CA CYS A 15 1.16 -8.97 -6.99
C CYS A 15 0.53 -8.02 -5.98
N MET A 16 -0.18 -8.57 -5.00
CA MET A 16 -0.74 -7.79 -3.89
C MET A 16 0.22 -7.83 -2.70
N ILE A 17 0.61 -6.67 -2.25
CA ILE A 17 1.48 -6.50 -1.08
C ILE A 17 0.62 -6.08 0.10
N VAL A 18 0.73 -6.78 1.20
CA VAL A 18 0.07 -6.45 2.46
C VAL A 18 1.08 -6.31 3.60
N ASP A 19 0.75 -5.50 4.58
CA ASP A 19 1.51 -5.47 5.83
C ASP A 19 1.14 -6.66 6.71
N ALA A 20 2.08 -7.16 7.51
CA ALA A 20 1.87 -8.31 8.40
C ALA A 20 0.72 -8.10 9.42
N LYS A 21 0.35 -6.85 9.68
CA LYS A 21 -0.77 -6.48 10.57
C LYS A 21 -2.13 -6.46 9.85
N THR A 22 -2.16 -6.65 8.53
CA THR A 22 -3.39 -6.56 7.73
C THR A 22 -4.09 -7.91 7.70
N LEU A 23 -5.33 -7.94 8.12
CA LEU A 23 -6.18 -9.12 8.12
C LEU A 23 -7.28 -8.97 7.08
N PHE A 24 -7.51 -10.01 6.29
CA PHE A 24 -8.68 -10.10 5.43
C PHE A 24 -9.87 -10.59 6.27
N VAL A 25 -10.91 -9.77 6.36
CA VAL A 25 -12.09 -10.05 7.20
C VAL A 25 -13.27 -10.61 6.40
N ARG A 26 -13.05 -10.88 5.13
CA ARG A 26 -13.95 -11.62 4.22
C ARG A 26 -13.19 -12.18 3.03
N PRO A 27 -13.73 -13.18 2.31
CA PRO A 27 -13.17 -13.65 1.05
C PRO A 27 -12.99 -12.50 0.05
N ILE A 28 -11.97 -12.62 -0.79
CA ILE A 28 -11.64 -11.69 -1.87
C ILE A 28 -11.83 -12.39 -3.20
N GLU A 29 -12.61 -11.77 -4.08
CA GLU A 29 -12.79 -12.23 -5.46
C GLU A 29 -11.89 -11.40 -6.38
N LEU A 30 -11.36 -12.01 -7.42
CA LEU A 30 -10.41 -11.36 -8.33
C LEU A 30 -11.01 -10.11 -8.99
N ASP A 31 -12.27 -10.16 -9.39
CA ASP A 31 -13.00 -9.06 -10.03
C ASP A 31 -13.25 -7.86 -9.11
N GLN A 32 -13.11 -8.04 -7.79
CA GLN A 32 -13.15 -6.94 -6.82
C GLN A 32 -11.86 -6.15 -6.79
N VAL A 33 -10.75 -6.75 -7.16
CA VAL A 33 -9.42 -6.14 -7.05
C VAL A 33 -8.77 -5.85 -8.39
N ILE A 34 -9.17 -6.58 -9.44
CA ILE A 34 -8.73 -6.34 -10.82
C ILE A 34 -9.97 -6.08 -11.68
N VAL A 35 -10.04 -4.92 -12.29
CA VAL A 35 -11.14 -4.46 -13.15
C VAL A 35 -10.56 -4.02 -14.48
N ASP A 36 -11.02 -4.63 -15.57
CA ASP A 36 -10.51 -4.37 -16.92
C ASP A 36 -8.98 -4.46 -17.00
N GLY A 37 -8.41 -5.45 -16.32
CA GLY A 37 -6.95 -5.67 -16.24
C GLY A 37 -6.18 -4.70 -15.32
N ARG A 38 -6.87 -3.75 -14.70
CA ARG A 38 -6.28 -2.71 -13.82
C ARG A 38 -6.57 -2.99 -12.36
N ALA A 39 -5.63 -2.66 -11.48
CA ALA A 39 -5.84 -2.80 -10.04
C ALA A 39 -6.82 -1.73 -9.51
N ALA A 40 -7.89 -2.17 -8.84
CA ALA A 40 -8.95 -1.31 -8.32
C ALA A 40 -8.64 -0.86 -6.88
N THR A 41 -7.59 -0.06 -6.71
CA THR A 41 -7.09 0.37 -5.40
C THR A 41 -7.50 1.80 -5.01
N GLY A 42 -8.06 2.56 -5.96
CA GLY A 42 -8.31 3.99 -5.78
C GLY A 42 -7.01 4.81 -5.77
N SER A 43 -7.11 6.04 -5.32
CA SER A 43 -5.97 6.93 -5.19
C SER A 43 -5.67 7.26 -3.73
N MET A 44 -4.41 7.63 -3.45
CA MET A 44 -3.95 8.03 -2.12
C MET A 44 -3.19 9.35 -2.21
N PRO A 45 -3.49 10.35 -1.35
CA PRO A 45 -2.64 11.54 -1.26
C PRO A 45 -1.26 11.19 -0.70
N ILE A 46 -0.25 11.91 -1.16
CA ILE A 46 1.07 11.83 -0.50
C ILE A 46 0.99 12.65 0.78
N TYR A 47 1.05 11.97 1.91
CA TYR A 47 1.09 12.64 3.21
C TYR A 47 2.47 13.25 3.49
N PRO A 48 2.58 14.33 4.27
CA PRO A 48 3.86 15.00 4.58
C PRO A 48 4.94 14.08 5.14
N VAL A 49 4.56 13.01 5.84
CA VAL A 49 5.50 11.99 6.33
C VAL A 49 6.30 11.31 5.21
N PHE A 50 5.81 11.36 3.96
CA PHE A 50 6.45 10.78 2.78
C PHE A 50 7.18 11.79 1.90
N ASP A 51 7.25 13.09 2.28
CA ASP A 51 7.89 14.13 1.45
C ASP A 51 9.36 13.81 1.14
N ALA A 52 10.10 13.27 2.11
CA ALA A 52 11.48 12.85 1.86
C ALA A 52 11.57 11.74 0.80
N SER A 53 10.68 10.76 0.86
CA SER A 53 10.61 9.68 -0.13
C SER A 53 10.20 10.22 -1.52
N ARG A 54 9.25 11.16 -1.56
CA ARG A 54 8.84 11.84 -2.79
C ARG A 54 10.01 12.58 -3.45
N ASN A 55 10.75 13.35 -2.66
CA ASN A 55 11.89 14.12 -3.16
C ASN A 55 13.00 13.20 -3.73
N ILE A 56 13.33 12.12 -3.02
CA ILE A 56 14.30 11.12 -3.49
C ILE A 56 13.82 10.50 -4.82
N THR A 57 12.55 10.13 -4.90
CA THR A 57 11.95 9.52 -6.09
C THR A 57 11.92 10.50 -7.27
N ASN A 58 11.58 11.77 -7.03
CA ASN A 58 11.58 12.82 -8.04
C ASN A 58 12.99 13.05 -8.62
N GLN A 59 14.00 13.13 -7.76
CA GLN A 59 15.39 13.28 -8.17
C GLN A 59 15.89 12.07 -8.94
N LEU A 60 15.55 10.86 -8.47
CA LEU A 60 16.00 9.62 -9.11
C LEU A 60 15.50 9.47 -10.54
N PHE A 61 14.24 9.80 -10.79
CA PHE A 61 13.60 9.61 -12.10
C PHE A 61 13.47 10.89 -12.92
N ASP A 62 13.92 12.03 -12.39
CA ASP A 62 13.76 13.35 -13.03
C ASP A 62 12.28 13.63 -13.38
N ILE A 63 11.44 13.60 -12.36
CA ILE A 63 9.99 13.80 -12.46
C ILE A 63 9.48 14.77 -11.39
N ASP A 64 8.25 15.23 -11.56
CA ASP A 64 7.44 15.79 -10.49
C ASP A 64 6.25 14.84 -10.24
N LEU A 65 6.36 14.05 -9.19
CA LEU A 65 5.34 13.09 -8.80
C LEU A 65 4.10 13.82 -8.28
N PRO A 66 2.90 13.58 -8.84
CA PRO A 66 1.70 14.28 -8.43
C PRO A 66 1.37 14.05 -6.96
N ALA A 67 0.62 14.97 -6.38
CA ALA A 67 0.19 14.88 -4.97
C ALA A 67 -0.76 13.70 -4.70
N GLN A 68 -1.41 13.18 -5.75
CA GLN A 68 -2.27 11.99 -5.71
C GLN A 68 -1.60 10.84 -6.44
N LEU A 69 -1.43 9.70 -5.75
CA LEU A 69 -0.91 8.47 -6.33
C LEU A 69 -2.08 7.61 -6.82
N GLY A 70 -1.90 6.96 -7.99
CA GLY A 70 -2.87 6.02 -8.52
C GLY A 70 -2.98 4.74 -7.67
N PRO A 71 -1.85 4.10 -7.28
CA PRO A 71 -1.93 3.01 -6.32
C PRO A 71 -2.34 3.57 -4.95
N GLY A 72 -3.47 3.09 -4.44
CA GLY A 72 -3.90 3.38 -3.07
C GLY A 72 -2.94 2.80 -2.03
N GLY A 73 -3.30 2.95 -0.76
CA GLY A 73 -2.52 2.36 0.35
C GLY A 73 -2.58 0.84 0.38
N VAL A 74 -2.28 0.27 1.54
CA VAL A 74 -2.32 -1.20 1.76
C VAL A 74 -3.77 -1.69 1.84
N PRO A 75 -4.15 -2.76 1.09
CA PRO A 75 -3.35 -3.59 0.18
C PRO A 75 -2.82 -2.84 -1.05
N PHE A 76 -1.54 -3.03 -1.34
CA PHE A 76 -0.85 -2.32 -2.41
C PHE A 76 -0.58 -3.27 -3.59
N PHE A 77 -0.98 -2.87 -4.80
CA PHE A 77 -0.84 -3.70 -5.98
C PHE A 77 0.32 -3.22 -6.85
N VAL A 78 1.15 -4.14 -7.27
CA VAL A 78 2.25 -3.90 -8.21
C VAL A 78 2.20 -4.89 -9.36
N GLU A 79 2.66 -4.47 -10.53
CA GLU A 79 2.94 -5.37 -11.64
C GLU A 79 4.37 -5.90 -11.50
N PRO A 80 4.57 -7.23 -11.37
CA PRO A 80 5.90 -7.81 -11.22
C PRO A 80 6.87 -7.49 -12.36
N SER A 81 6.37 -7.43 -13.60
CA SER A 81 7.18 -7.02 -14.75
C SER A 81 7.71 -5.60 -14.61
N LEU A 82 6.82 -4.66 -14.27
CA LEU A 82 7.18 -3.26 -14.05
C LEU A 82 8.08 -3.08 -12.84
N THR A 83 7.88 -3.92 -11.81
CA THR A 83 8.76 -3.93 -10.62
C THR A 83 10.18 -4.34 -10.99
N ARG A 84 10.35 -5.34 -11.85
CA ARG A 84 11.68 -5.75 -12.36
C ARG A 84 12.33 -4.62 -13.19
N GLU A 85 11.56 -4.00 -14.08
CA GLU A 85 12.06 -2.86 -14.87
C GLU A 85 12.46 -1.68 -13.97
N MET A 86 11.68 -1.39 -12.93
CA MET A 86 12.03 -0.35 -11.96
C MET A 86 13.36 -0.65 -11.24
N ILE A 87 13.55 -1.89 -10.80
CA ILE A 87 14.79 -2.31 -10.15
C ILE A 87 15.98 -2.06 -11.09
N GLN A 88 15.90 -2.53 -12.34
CA GLN A 88 16.95 -2.35 -13.34
C GLN A 88 17.21 -0.86 -13.64
N GLU A 89 16.17 -0.04 -13.72
CA GLU A 89 16.32 1.40 -13.95
C GLU A 89 17.01 2.10 -12.78
N VAL A 90 16.66 1.72 -11.53
CA VAL A 90 17.35 2.25 -10.35
C VAL A 90 18.83 1.88 -10.37
N GLU A 91 19.16 0.62 -10.63
CA GLU A 91 20.55 0.14 -10.71
C GLU A 91 21.32 0.84 -11.84
N HIS A 92 20.68 1.00 -13.00
CA HIS A 92 21.29 1.71 -14.15
C HIS A 92 21.60 3.18 -13.82
N ARG A 93 20.66 3.89 -13.19
CA ARG A 93 20.84 5.32 -12.87
C ARG A 93 21.83 5.58 -11.76
N THR A 94 21.89 4.68 -10.80
CA THR A 94 22.71 4.88 -9.59
C THR A 94 24.06 4.21 -9.66
N GLY A 95 24.21 3.21 -10.52
CA GLY A 95 25.41 2.36 -10.57
C GLY A 95 25.55 1.46 -9.34
N GLN A 96 24.49 1.26 -8.57
CA GLN A 96 24.46 0.50 -7.32
C GLN A 96 23.45 -0.64 -7.41
N ASP A 97 23.65 -1.72 -6.63
CA ASP A 97 22.62 -2.72 -6.38
C ASP A 97 21.37 -2.05 -5.78
N PHE A 98 20.20 -2.50 -6.21
CA PHE A 98 18.92 -1.92 -5.77
C PHE A 98 18.76 -1.94 -4.23
N SER A 99 19.14 -3.05 -3.58
CA SER A 99 18.99 -3.18 -2.13
C SER A 99 19.90 -2.22 -1.39
N ASP A 100 21.14 -2.07 -1.87
CA ASP A 100 22.13 -1.17 -1.29
C ASP A 100 21.67 0.29 -1.44
N TYR A 101 21.27 0.67 -2.63
CA TYR A 101 20.72 2.01 -2.88
C TYR A 101 19.52 2.30 -1.98
N PHE A 102 18.53 1.39 -1.95
CA PHE A 102 17.32 1.59 -1.16
C PHE A 102 17.62 1.75 0.34
N GLN A 103 18.53 0.94 0.88
CA GLN A 103 18.92 1.01 2.29
C GLN A 103 19.64 2.31 2.63
N GLN A 104 20.53 2.77 1.75
CA GLN A 104 21.28 4.02 1.95
C GLN A 104 20.37 5.24 2.02
N GLN A 105 19.24 5.24 1.30
CA GLN A 105 18.31 6.36 1.30
C GLN A 105 17.58 6.57 2.63
N GLY A 106 17.45 5.54 3.48
CA GLY A 106 16.92 5.59 4.85
C GLY A 106 15.47 6.06 5.00
N ARG A 107 14.99 6.92 4.10
CA ARG A 107 13.62 7.48 4.09
C ARG A 107 12.83 7.13 2.84
N LEU A 108 13.39 6.35 1.94
CA LEU A 108 12.71 5.89 0.75
C LEU A 108 11.70 4.81 1.12
N THR A 109 10.46 4.94 0.61
CA THR A 109 9.43 3.93 0.79
C THR A 109 9.12 3.24 -0.53
N GLU A 110 8.86 1.95 -0.45
CA GLU A 110 8.57 1.12 -1.61
C GLU A 110 7.37 1.61 -2.41
N PHE A 111 6.34 2.13 -1.73
CA PHE A 111 5.11 2.60 -2.40
C PHE A 111 5.34 3.86 -3.22
N ILE A 112 6.10 4.81 -2.67
CA ILE A 112 6.41 6.07 -3.35
C ILE A 112 7.36 5.80 -4.54
N LEU A 113 8.39 4.98 -4.32
CA LEU A 113 9.35 4.63 -5.38
C LEU A 113 8.64 3.95 -6.56
N TYR A 114 7.82 2.94 -6.29
CA TYR A 114 7.09 2.23 -7.34
C TYR A 114 6.10 3.16 -8.05
N SER A 115 5.34 3.98 -7.31
CA SER A 115 4.43 4.97 -7.91
C SER A 115 5.17 5.98 -8.77
N GLY A 116 6.35 6.42 -8.33
CA GLY A 116 7.23 7.31 -9.11
C GLY A 116 7.66 6.67 -10.41
N TYR A 117 8.02 5.39 -10.39
CA TYR A 117 8.38 4.67 -11.60
C TYR A 117 7.20 4.50 -12.57
N VAL A 118 6.00 4.19 -12.06
CA VAL A 118 4.77 4.18 -12.88
C VAL A 118 4.56 5.55 -13.55
N TRP A 119 4.69 6.63 -12.77
CA TRP A 119 4.56 8.00 -13.31
C TRP A 119 5.65 8.36 -14.31
N TYR A 120 6.88 7.96 -14.05
CA TYR A 120 8.00 8.12 -14.99
C TYR A 120 7.72 7.50 -16.35
N ARG A 121 7.19 6.26 -16.35
CA ARG A 121 6.92 5.47 -17.56
C ARG A 121 5.70 5.92 -18.34
N ASP A 122 4.61 6.16 -17.65
CA ASP A 122 3.29 6.30 -18.26
C ASP A 122 2.73 7.72 -18.25
N ARG A 123 3.23 8.61 -17.39
CA ARG A 123 2.72 9.96 -17.13
C ARG A 123 1.24 9.98 -16.69
N THR A 124 0.72 8.84 -16.33
CA THR A 124 -0.61 8.64 -15.77
C THR A 124 -0.65 7.35 -14.96
N PHE A 125 -1.57 7.26 -14.00
CA PHE A 125 -1.84 6.02 -13.29
C PHE A 125 -2.97 5.20 -13.94
N ASP A 126 -3.81 5.83 -14.76
CA ASP A 126 -5.06 5.25 -15.25
C ASP A 126 -4.87 4.06 -16.20
N LYS A 127 -3.69 3.90 -16.78
CA LYS A 127 -3.37 2.72 -17.58
C LYS A 127 -3.34 1.43 -16.74
N ARG A 128 -2.98 1.54 -15.46
CA ARG A 128 -2.71 0.41 -14.57
C ARG A 128 -3.66 0.33 -13.39
N TYR A 129 -4.15 1.47 -12.93
CA TYR A 129 -4.97 1.56 -11.73
C TYR A 129 -6.34 2.12 -12.08
N HIS A 130 -7.37 1.41 -11.61
CA HIS A 130 -8.73 1.89 -11.73
C HIS A 130 -8.96 2.98 -10.69
N PRO A 131 -9.55 4.16 -11.08
CA PRO A 131 -9.65 5.32 -10.18
C PRO A 131 -10.58 5.10 -8.99
N GLN A 132 -11.49 4.13 -9.08
CA GLN A 132 -12.39 3.79 -7.98
C GLN A 132 -11.85 2.57 -7.23
N SER A 133 -11.65 2.74 -5.93
CA SER A 133 -11.35 1.59 -5.08
C SER A 133 -12.59 0.72 -4.90
N ARG A 134 -12.42 -0.56 -5.13
CA ARG A 134 -13.37 -1.61 -4.70
C ARG A 134 -12.89 -2.32 -3.44
N ILE A 135 -11.68 -2.02 -3.02
CA ILE A 135 -11.11 -2.46 -1.76
C ILE A 135 -11.44 -1.37 -0.73
N HIS A 136 -12.12 -1.75 0.32
CA HIS A 136 -12.43 -0.88 1.44
C HIS A 136 -11.54 -1.26 2.63
N PRO A 137 -10.29 -0.77 2.68
CA PRO A 137 -9.43 -1.02 3.82
C PRO A 137 -9.85 -0.14 5.00
N ALA A 138 -9.84 -0.69 6.20
CA ALA A 138 -10.03 0.07 7.43
C ALA A 138 -8.79 -0.08 8.31
N ASN A 139 -8.01 0.98 8.37
CA ASN A 139 -6.75 1.00 9.09
C ASN A 139 -6.82 1.98 10.26
N LEU A 140 -6.29 1.59 11.41
CA LEU A 140 -6.06 2.49 12.55
C LEU A 140 -4.56 2.73 12.70
N CYS A 141 -4.14 3.95 12.42
CA CYS A 141 -2.76 4.39 12.58
C CYS A 141 -2.52 4.93 14.00
N HIS A 142 -1.25 5.06 14.38
CA HIS A 142 -0.85 5.54 15.70
C HIS A 142 -1.45 6.91 16.08
N SER A 143 -1.55 7.83 15.12
CA SER A 143 -2.10 9.18 15.34
C SER A 143 -3.63 9.23 15.38
N GLU A 144 -4.31 8.11 15.22
CA GLU A 144 -5.77 8.04 15.03
C GLU A 144 -6.49 7.37 16.21
N THR A 145 -5.81 7.10 17.32
CA THR A 145 -6.41 6.41 18.48
C THR A 145 -7.58 7.16 19.08
N GLY A 146 -7.57 8.50 19.02
CA GLY A 146 -8.69 9.34 19.46
C GLY A 146 -9.97 9.23 18.64
N ILE A 147 -9.91 8.59 17.46
CA ILE A 147 -11.07 8.37 16.59
C ILE A 147 -11.36 6.88 16.41
N PHE A 148 -10.99 6.04 17.41
CA PHE A 148 -11.16 4.59 17.33
C PHE A 148 -12.60 4.20 16.98
N ASP A 149 -13.61 4.78 17.64
CA ASP A 149 -15.01 4.41 17.42
C ASP A 149 -15.46 4.64 15.97
N SER A 150 -15.04 5.76 15.37
CA SER A 150 -15.30 6.03 13.95
C SER A 150 -14.60 5.04 13.03
N LYS A 151 -13.35 4.69 13.33
CA LYS A 151 -12.59 3.67 12.58
C LYS A 151 -13.17 2.28 12.79
N PHE A 152 -13.56 1.94 14.00
CA PHE A 152 -14.19 0.66 14.32
C PHE A 152 -15.53 0.49 13.58
N ASN A 153 -16.34 1.54 13.51
CA ASN A 153 -17.57 1.54 12.69
C ASN A 153 -17.26 1.24 11.22
N THR A 154 -16.14 1.78 10.68
CA THR A 154 -15.70 1.45 9.31
C THR A 154 -15.24 0.00 9.20
N MET A 155 -14.47 -0.50 10.18
CA MET A 155 -14.01 -1.90 10.21
C MET A 155 -15.18 -2.90 10.25
N SER A 156 -16.27 -2.54 10.92
CA SER A 156 -17.47 -3.36 11.07
C SER A 156 -18.36 -3.40 9.82
N GLN A 157 -18.15 -2.50 8.86
CA GLN A 157 -19.01 -2.46 7.66
C GLN A 157 -18.90 -3.76 6.84
N PRO A 158 -20.02 -4.28 6.30
CA PRO A 158 -19.99 -5.49 5.45
C PRO A 158 -19.09 -5.38 4.23
N LYS A 159 -18.91 -4.17 3.69
CA LYS A 159 -18.05 -3.91 2.53
C LYS A 159 -16.56 -3.87 2.84
N THR A 160 -16.16 -3.77 4.11
CA THR A 160 -14.75 -3.72 4.51
C THR A 160 -14.08 -5.05 4.21
N LEU A 161 -13.02 -5.01 3.42
CA LEU A 161 -12.28 -6.19 2.99
C LEU A 161 -11.11 -6.49 3.93
N THR A 162 -10.40 -5.46 4.36
CA THR A 162 -9.24 -5.62 5.24
C THR A 162 -9.33 -4.70 6.44
N VAL A 163 -8.83 -5.18 7.56
CA VAL A 163 -8.65 -4.39 8.77
C VAL A 163 -7.20 -4.45 9.23
N SER A 164 -6.71 -3.37 9.81
CA SER A 164 -5.40 -3.37 10.45
C SER A 164 -5.34 -2.35 11.58
N ILE A 165 -4.61 -2.70 12.65
CA ILE A 165 -4.28 -1.77 13.73
C ILE A 165 -2.76 -1.70 13.85
N HIS A 166 -2.22 -0.49 13.79
CA HIS A 166 -0.78 -0.29 13.97
C HIS A 166 -0.38 -0.67 15.41
N ARG A 167 0.78 -1.34 15.59
CA ARG A 167 1.25 -1.82 16.90
C ARG A 167 1.19 -0.72 17.98
N ASN A 168 1.65 0.50 17.65
CA ASN A 168 1.66 1.60 18.60
C ASN A 168 0.24 2.16 18.86
N ALA A 169 -0.70 2.02 17.92
CA ALA A 169 -2.11 2.30 18.18
C ALA A 169 -2.71 1.26 19.12
N TRP A 170 -2.44 -0.01 18.85
CA TRP A 170 -2.92 -1.11 19.69
C TRP A 170 -2.58 -0.94 21.18
N SER A 171 -1.32 -0.55 21.47
CA SER A 171 -0.88 -0.34 22.86
C SER A 171 -1.53 0.84 23.56
N GLN A 172 -2.21 1.72 22.84
CA GLN A 172 -2.91 2.91 23.37
C GLN A 172 -4.42 2.68 23.50
N LEU A 173 -4.96 1.58 22.96
CA LEU A 173 -6.38 1.26 23.08
C LEU A 173 -6.71 0.78 24.50
N SER A 174 -7.90 1.15 24.95
CA SER A 174 -8.45 0.59 26.21
C SER A 174 -8.69 -0.92 26.05
N LYS A 175 -8.82 -1.63 27.18
CA LYS A 175 -9.16 -3.05 27.17
C LYS A 175 -10.51 -3.32 26.48
N GLU A 176 -11.46 -2.42 26.65
CA GLU A 176 -12.78 -2.49 26.02
C GLU A 176 -12.66 -2.38 24.50
N GLN A 177 -11.86 -1.44 24.00
CA GLN A 177 -11.61 -1.24 22.57
C GLN A 177 -10.88 -2.45 21.96
N GLN A 178 -9.89 -2.99 22.66
CA GLN A 178 -9.20 -4.23 22.25
C GLN A 178 -10.17 -5.41 22.20
N GLN A 179 -11.05 -5.53 23.18
CA GLN A 179 -12.08 -6.57 23.21
C GLN A 179 -13.10 -6.42 22.07
N GLN A 180 -13.55 -5.20 21.77
CA GLN A 180 -14.42 -4.93 20.61
C GLN A 180 -13.77 -5.40 19.30
N TYR A 181 -12.47 -5.11 19.12
CA TYR A 181 -11.76 -5.57 17.92
C TYR A 181 -11.65 -7.10 17.86
N HIS A 182 -11.34 -7.77 18.96
CA HIS A 182 -11.30 -9.24 19.01
C HIS A 182 -12.67 -9.85 18.72
N THR A 183 -13.75 -9.26 19.25
CA THR A 183 -15.13 -9.70 18.96
C THR A 183 -15.43 -9.59 17.45
N LEU A 184 -15.07 -8.47 16.83
CA LEU A 184 -15.21 -8.30 15.38
C LEU A 184 -14.50 -9.40 14.59
N LEU A 185 -13.25 -9.73 14.97
CA LEU A 185 -12.48 -10.78 14.29
C LEU A 185 -13.11 -12.17 14.49
N ALA A 186 -13.61 -12.46 15.67
CA ALA A 186 -14.30 -13.72 15.97
C ALA A 186 -15.60 -13.85 15.15
N GLU A 187 -16.42 -12.79 15.08
CA GLU A 187 -17.64 -12.74 14.26
C GLU A 187 -17.36 -12.93 12.75
N ARG A 188 -16.14 -12.61 12.31
CA ARG A 188 -15.68 -12.81 10.93
C ARG A 188 -14.96 -14.15 10.72
N GLY A 189 -14.88 -15.00 11.75
CA GLY A 189 -14.21 -16.30 11.67
C GLY A 189 -12.70 -16.24 11.54
N ILE A 190 -12.06 -15.17 12.03
CA ILE A 190 -10.60 -14.97 11.98
C ILE A 190 -9.94 -15.48 13.27
N LEU A 191 -10.63 -15.43 14.39
CA LEU A 191 -10.21 -15.92 15.72
C LEU A 191 -11.11 -17.07 16.18
#